data_75b07fc15ccb0a7fbb9705d47b4da931
#
_entry.id   75b07fc15ccb0a7fbb9705d47b4da931
#
_cell.length_a   1.000
_cell.length_b   1.000
_cell.length_c   1.000
_cell.angle_alpha   90.00
_cell.angle_beta   90.00
_cell.angle_gamma   90.00
#
_symmetry.space_group_name_H-M   'P 1'
#
loop_
_entity.id
_entity.type
_entity.pdbx_description
1 polymer ?
#
loop_
_entity_poly.entity_id
_entity_poly.type
_entity_poly.pdbx_seq_one_letter_code
_entity_poly.pdbx_strand_id
1 'polypeptide(L)'
;MHQKKKFLVLLNKIIKLMDSQEIKLNINNLEERLDEIENSVLNIGAKEARLKEIENQLSQEETWSDLDLSQKLNKEKTSIDKTLESFRDVKNKLSDCSLLLQIANEDNDDSPLQEIIEDLIKIKSKIEEFEFNKMFSNKMDPASAYIEIQSGSGGTEAQDWAEMLYRMYSKWSESRGFETKVVDISYGEVAGIKSASIHIIGDYAYGWLRTETGIHRLVRKSPFDSGNKRHTSFASVFISPEIDESIEISLDKSDIRTDTYRASGAGGQHVNKTDSAVRLTHIPTGIVAQSQSDRSQHKNKESALKQLKSKLYELELQKQNEEQQLLE
;
A
#
# COMPACT_ATOMS: atom_id res chain seq x y z
N MET A 1 -9.97 22.97 5.83
CA MET A 1 -9.66 23.97 6.87
C MET A 1 -10.47 23.81 8.16
N HIS A 2 -11.75 23.46 8.12
CA HIS A 2 -12.61 23.41 9.34
C HIS A 2 -12.30 22.22 10.28
N GLN A 3 -11.90 21.08 9.76
CA GLN A 3 -11.49 19.91 10.58
C GLN A 3 -10.16 20.14 11.30
N LYS A 4 -9.16 20.78 10.67
CA LYS A 4 -7.90 21.14 11.34
C LYS A 4 -8.11 22.09 12.51
N LYS A 5 -9.04 23.08 12.39
CA LYS A 5 -9.37 23.97 13.50
C LYS A 5 -10.06 23.25 14.67
N LYS A 6 -10.96 22.30 14.40
CA LYS A 6 -11.60 21.49 15.47
C LYS A 6 -10.59 20.58 16.16
N PHE A 7 -9.67 19.98 15.41
CA PHE A 7 -8.60 19.15 15.96
C PHE A 7 -7.66 19.97 16.86
N LEU A 8 -7.24 21.17 16.43
CA LEU A 8 -6.41 22.07 17.25
C LEU A 8 -7.12 22.52 18.55
N VAL A 9 -8.41 22.79 18.50
CA VAL A 9 -9.19 23.18 19.70
C VAL A 9 -9.33 22.00 20.69
N LEU A 10 -9.52 20.77 20.17
CA LEU A 10 -9.54 19.56 21.01
C LEU A 10 -8.15 19.27 21.60
N LEU A 11 -7.11 19.42 20.80
CA LEU A 11 -5.71 19.28 21.20
C LEU A 11 -5.37 20.25 22.33
N ASN A 12 -5.68 21.54 22.17
CA ASN A 12 -5.47 22.56 23.19
C ASN A 12 -6.28 22.31 24.49
N LYS A 13 -7.39 21.60 24.40
CA LYS A 13 -8.18 21.22 25.58
C LYS A 13 -7.59 20.02 26.32
N ILE A 14 -6.98 19.07 25.60
CA ILE A 14 -6.25 17.93 26.16
C ILE A 14 -4.93 18.39 26.78
N ILE A 15 -4.21 19.29 26.12
CA ILE A 15 -2.94 19.87 26.57
C ILE A 15 -3.10 20.60 27.92
N LYS A 16 -4.22 21.28 28.16
CA LYS A 16 -4.50 22.00 29.42
C LYS A 16 -4.82 21.11 30.62
N LEU A 17 -4.95 19.80 30.43
CA LEU A 17 -5.36 18.83 31.43
C LEU A 17 -4.28 17.82 31.83
N MET A 18 -3.14 17.81 31.13
CA MET A 18 -2.05 16.85 31.45
C MET A 18 -1.09 17.44 32.48
N ASP A 19 -0.99 16.76 33.61
CA ASP A 19 -0.03 17.05 34.68
C ASP A 19 1.36 16.50 34.32
N SER A 20 2.43 17.11 34.83
CA SER A 20 3.82 16.69 34.64
C SER A 20 4.05 15.18 34.91
N GLN A 21 3.31 14.59 35.88
CA GLN A 21 3.35 13.16 36.15
C GLN A 21 2.78 12.31 35.01
N GLU A 22 1.71 12.78 34.39
CA GLU A 22 1.06 12.09 33.24
C GLU A 22 1.93 12.14 31.99
N ILE A 23 2.63 13.25 31.76
CA ILE A 23 3.62 13.40 30.68
C ILE A 23 4.77 12.42 30.87
N LYS A 24 5.29 12.31 32.09
CA LYS A 24 6.35 11.35 32.45
C LYS A 24 5.94 9.90 32.21
N LEU A 25 4.71 9.54 32.58
CA LEU A 25 4.17 8.21 32.34
C LEU A 25 4.06 7.90 30.84
N ASN A 26 3.64 8.88 30.05
CA ASN A 26 3.57 8.75 28.59
C ASN A 26 4.96 8.58 27.96
N ILE A 27 5.97 9.33 28.41
CA ILE A 27 7.36 9.18 27.94
C ILE A 27 7.84 7.76 28.23
N ASN A 28 7.72 7.28 29.46
CA ASN A 28 8.16 5.93 29.84
C ASN A 28 7.46 4.84 28.99
N ASN A 29 6.16 4.97 28.77
CA ASN A 29 5.42 4.03 27.92
C ASN A 29 5.92 4.04 26.47
N LEU A 30 6.25 5.23 25.91
CA LEU A 30 6.78 5.33 24.56
C LEU A 30 8.23 4.81 24.47
N GLU A 31 9.03 4.96 25.52
CA GLU A 31 10.38 4.36 25.62
C GLU A 31 10.31 2.83 25.62
N GLU A 32 9.46 2.22 26.45
CA GLU A 32 9.26 0.76 26.46
C GLU A 32 8.83 0.23 25.08
N ARG A 33 7.88 0.89 24.44
CA ARG A 33 7.42 0.51 23.10
C ARG A 33 8.53 0.65 22.05
N LEU A 34 9.35 1.70 22.14
CA LEU A 34 10.46 1.93 21.23
C LEU A 34 11.56 0.87 21.41
N ASP A 35 11.85 0.45 22.62
CA ASP A 35 12.80 -0.63 22.91
C ASP A 35 12.29 -2.00 22.38
N GLU A 36 10.99 -2.27 22.48
CA GLU A 36 10.39 -3.45 21.86
C GLU A 36 10.52 -3.42 20.34
N ILE A 37 10.32 -2.25 19.71
CA ILE A 37 10.47 -2.06 18.27
C ILE A 37 11.93 -2.27 17.85
N GLU A 38 12.89 -1.75 18.59
CA GLU A 38 14.33 -1.89 18.33
C GLU A 38 14.73 -3.37 18.20
N ASN A 39 14.28 -4.19 19.15
CA ASN A 39 14.71 -5.58 19.27
C ASN A 39 13.88 -6.56 18.44
N SER A 40 12.56 -6.38 18.40
CA SER A 40 11.64 -7.37 17.82
C SER A 40 11.11 -7.03 16.44
N VAL A 41 10.99 -5.74 16.13
CA VAL A 41 10.36 -5.27 14.89
C VAL A 41 11.37 -4.91 13.83
N LEU A 42 12.24 -3.98 14.16
CA LEU A 42 13.21 -3.45 13.21
C LEU A 42 14.50 -4.27 13.15
N ASN A 43 14.79 -5.03 14.22
CA ASN A 43 16.05 -5.77 14.38
C ASN A 43 17.25 -4.90 13.94
N ILE A 44 17.41 -3.77 14.63
CA ILE A 44 18.35 -2.69 14.25
C ILE A 44 19.77 -3.27 14.08
N GLY A 45 20.20 -4.16 14.98
CA GLY A 45 21.51 -4.81 14.88
C GLY A 45 21.72 -5.60 13.57
N ALA A 46 20.71 -6.32 13.11
CA ALA A 46 20.79 -7.04 11.83
C ALA A 46 20.81 -6.09 10.63
N LYS A 47 20.04 -5.00 10.69
CA LYS A 47 20.06 -3.98 9.62
C LYS A 47 21.38 -3.22 9.56
N GLU A 48 21.99 -2.89 10.68
CA GLU A 48 23.33 -2.27 10.71
C GLU A 48 24.42 -3.23 10.21
N ALA A 49 24.32 -4.53 10.54
CA ALA A 49 25.22 -5.54 9.98
C ALA A 49 25.04 -5.65 8.46
N ARG A 50 23.80 -5.70 7.99
CA ARG A 50 23.48 -5.77 6.56
C ARG A 50 23.94 -4.54 5.79
N LEU A 51 23.81 -3.35 6.38
CA LEU A 51 24.32 -2.10 5.81
C LEU A 51 25.82 -2.17 5.57
N LYS A 52 26.60 -2.65 6.56
CA LYS A 52 28.04 -2.85 6.43
C LYS A 52 28.40 -3.86 5.34
N GLU A 53 27.64 -4.94 5.21
CA GLU A 53 27.82 -5.91 4.12
C GLU A 53 27.59 -5.27 2.76
N ILE A 54 26.51 -4.49 2.59
CA ILE A 54 26.21 -3.81 1.35
C ILE A 54 27.31 -2.78 1.01
N GLU A 55 27.79 -2.04 1.98
CA GLU A 55 28.88 -1.10 1.78
C GLU A 55 30.17 -1.80 1.34
N ASN A 56 30.50 -2.93 1.94
CA ASN A 56 31.62 -3.77 1.53
C ASN A 56 31.43 -4.30 0.11
N GLN A 57 30.25 -4.77 -0.25
CA GLN A 57 29.96 -5.26 -1.61
C GLN A 57 30.03 -4.13 -2.64
N LEU A 58 29.48 -2.95 -2.33
CA LEU A 58 29.56 -1.78 -3.20
C LEU A 58 30.99 -1.23 -3.37
N SER A 59 31.93 -1.56 -2.47
CA SER A 59 33.34 -1.17 -2.59
C SER A 59 34.16 -2.12 -3.50
N GLN A 60 33.62 -3.27 -3.92
CA GLN A 60 34.29 -4.24 -4.78
C GLN A 60 34.14 -3.89 -6.26
N GLU A 61 35.24 -3.97 -7.03
CA GLU A 61 35.25 -3.66 -8.46
C GLU A 61 34.29 -4.55 -9.29
N GLU A 62 34.09 -5.78 -8.86
CA GLU A 62 33.18 -6.72 -9.51
C GLU A 62 31.72 -6.26 -9.49
N THR A 63 31.27 -5.60 -8.41
CA THR A 63 29.91 -5.07 -8.26
C THR A 63 29.65 -3.86 -9.18
N TRP A 64 30.69 -3.11 -9.52
CA TRP A 64 30.59 -1.99 -10.45
C TRP A 64 30.39 -2.43 -11.90
N SER A 65 30.79 -3.64 -12.22
CA SER A 65 30.62 -4.23 -13.55
C SER A 65 29.19 -4.69 -13.82
N ASP A 66 28.41 -4.97 -12.75
CA ASP A 66 27.01 -5.39 -12.81
C ASP A 66 26.08 -4.24 -12.38
N LEU A 67 25.54 -3.56 -13.39
CA LEU A 67 24.70 -2.37 -13.19
C LEU A 67 23.41 -2.70 -12.42
N ASP A 68 22.82 -3.87 -12.67
CA ASP A 68 21.57 -4.31 -12.04
C ASP A 68 21.76 -4.66 -10.57
N LEU A 69 22.85 -5.36 -10.26
CA LEU A 69 23.24 -5.67 -8.88
C LEU A 69 23.55 -4.41 -8.09
N SER A 70 24.31 -3.47 -8.68
CA SER A 70 24.64 -2.18 -8.07
C SER A 70 23.39 -1.35 -7.78
N GLN A 71 22.42 -1.31 -8.68
CA GLN A 71 21.16 -0.60 -8.47
C GLN A 71 20.31 -1.25 -7.36
N LYS A 72 20.25 -2.56 -7.30
CA LYS A 72 19.53 -3.29 -6.22
C LYS A 72 20.14 -3.02 -4.86
N LEU A 73 21.48 -3.12 -4.75
CA LEU A 73 22.18 -2.84 -3.49
C LEU A 73 22.02 -1.39 -3.04
N ASN A 74 22.06 -0.44 -3.96
CA ASN A 74 21.84 0.97 -3.63
C ASN A 74 20.40 1.26 -3.18
N LYS A 75 19.39 0.63 -3.80
CA LYS A 75 18.00 0.74 -3.33
C LYS A 75 17.83 0.13 -1.93
N GLU A 76 18.40 -1.05 -1.68
CA GLU A 76 18.38 -1.70 -0.37
C GLU A 76 19.07 -0.84 0.68
N LYS A 77 20.27 -0.30 0.37
CA LYS A 77 21.01 0.64 1.23
C LYS A 77 20.14 1.84 1.61
N THR A 78 19.57 2.52 0.62
CA THR A 78 18.75 3.72 0.84
C THR A 78 17.54 3.43 1.72
N SER A 79 16.89 2.27 1.54
CA SER A 79 15.74 1.85 2.36
C SER A 79 16.15 1.57 3.82
N ILE A 80 17.27 0.90 4.03
CA ILE A 80 17.81 0.61 5.37
C ILE A 80 18.23 1.91 6.05
N ASP A 81 18.99 2.77 5.39
CA ASP A 81 19.45 4.05 5.92
C ASP A 81 18.28 4.93 6.35
N LYS A 82 17.26 5.07 5.51
CA LYS A 82 16.04 5.83 5.82
C LYS A 82 15.31 5.29 7.05
N THR A 83 15.26 3.97 7.21
CA THR A 83 14.63 3.32 8.36
C THR A 83 15.42 3.58 9.64
N LEU A 84 16.75 3.41 9.60
CA LEU A 84 17.64 3.63 10.73
C LEU A 84 17.67 5.10 11.15
N GLU A 85 17.72 6.01 10.19
CA GLU A 85 17.70 7.46 10.43
C GLU A 85 16.38 7.88 11.09
N SER A 86 15.24 7.42 10.55
CA SER A 86 13.92 7.69 11.12
C SER A 86 13.78 7.16 12.56
N PHE A 87 14.30 5.96 12.84
CA PHE A 87 14.30 5.39 14.17
C PHE A 87 15.17 6.19 15.14
N ARG A 88 16.41 6.55 14.74
CA ARG A 88 17.32 7.37 15.55
C ARG A 88 16.73 8.74 15.84
N ASP A 89 16.08 9.37 14.86
CA ASP A 89 15.41 10.67 15.04
C ASP A 89 14.31 10.60 16.11
N VAL A 90 13.49 9.56 16.08
CA VAL A 90 12.44 9.34 17.09
C VAL A 90 13.05 9.10 18.48
N LYS A 91 14.11 8.29 18.58
CA LYS A 91 14.79 7.97 19.84
C LYS A 91 15.42 9.22 20.46
N ASN A 92 16.09 10.05 19.65
CA ASN A 92 16.69 11.31 20.08
C ASN A 92 15.62 12.29 20.57
N LYS A 93 14.55 12.51 19.80
CA LYS A 93 13.45 13.39 20.20
C LYS A 93 12.76 12.97 21.50
N LEU A 94 12.60 11.66 21.70
CA LEU A 94 12.02 11.15 22.94
C LEU A 94 12.95 11.42 24.15
N SER A 95 14.25 11.23 23.97
CA SER A 95 15.27 11.59 24.97
C SER A 95 15.28 13.09 25.27
N ASP A 96 15.17 13.94 24.23
CA ASP A 96 15.09 15.39 24.38
C ASP A 96 13.84 15.82 25.16
N CYS A 97 12.68 15.20 24.89
CA CYS A 97 11.45 15.42 25.65
C CYS A 97 11.61 15.05 27.13
N SER A 98 12.29 13.92 27.45
CA SER A 98 12.57 13.48 28.82
C SER A 98 13.44 14.49 29.56
N LEU A 99 14.48 14.98 28.88
CA LEU A 99 15.42 15.95 29.43
C LEU A 99 14.76 17.33 29.64
N LEU A 100 13.98 17.81 28.70
CA LEU A 100 13.20 19.04 28.82
C LEU A 100 12.19 18.98 29.96
N LEU A 101 11.53 17.84 30.16
CA LEU A 101 10.60 17.64 31.27
C LEU A 101 11.33 17.70 32.62
N GLN A 102 12.53 17.12 32.71
CA GLN A 102 13.34 17.19 33.93
C GLN A 102 13.71 18.62 34.24
N ILE A 103 14.19 19.41 33.29
CA ILE A 103 14.55 20.82 33.47
C ILE A 103 13.32 21.64 33.91
N ALA A 104 12.16 21.44 33.25
CA ALA A 104 10.91 22.11 33.57
C ALA A 104 10.47 21.86 35.04
N ASN A 105 10.64 20.63 35.53
CA ASN A 105 10.34 20.27 36.90
C ASN A 105 11.34 20.88 37.93
N GLU A 106 12.63 20.96 37.57
CA GLU A 106 13.65 21.57 38.43
C GLU A 106 13.46 23.09 38.55
N ASP A 107 13.12 23.75 37.45
CA ASP A 107 12.91 25.21 37.41
C ASP A 107 11.49 25.64 37.81
N ASN A 108 10.55 24.70 38.02
CA ASN A 108 9.12 24.94 38.22
C ASN A 108 8.52 25.84 37.09
N ASP A 109 8.96 25.64 35.86
CA ASP A 109 8.51 26.37 34.70
C ASP A 109 7.67 25.46 33.78
N ASP A 110 6.37 25.75 33.68
CA ASP A 110 5.42 25.03 32.86
C ASP A 110 5.48 25.42 31.35
N SER A 111 6.27 26.41 30.96
CA SER A 111 6.31 26.93 29.61
C SER A 111 6.77 25.88 28.56
N PRO A 112 7.66 24.91 28.82
CA PRO A 112 8.05 23.88 27.83
C PRO A 112 7.04 22.75 27.69
N LEU A 113 6.09 22.59 28.61
CA LEU A 113 5.17 21.43 28.64
C LEU A 113 4.33 21.32 27.36
N GLN A 114 3.93 22.44 26.79
CA GLN A 114 3.15 22.43 25.55
C GLN A 114 3.95 21.88 24.36
N GLU A 115 5.20 22.30 24.23
CA GLU A 115 6.10 21.82 23.17
C GLU A 115 6.39 20.32 23.32
N ILE A 116 6.65 19.87 24.55
CA ILE A 116 6.85 18.44 24.86
C ILE A 116 5.63 17.62 24.44
N ILE A 117 4.40 18.06 24.75
CA ILE A 117 3.18 17.33 24.39
C ILE A 117 3.00 17.26 22.86
N GLU A 118 3.25 18.36 22.15
CA GLU A 118 3.16 18.38 20.67
C GLU A 118 4.17 17.41 20.04
N ASP A 119 5.36 17.31 20.58
CA ASP A 119 6.39 16.39 20.10
C ASP A 119 6.09 14.94 20.47
N LEU A 120 5.57 14.67 21.69
CA LEU A 120 5.10 13.34 22.07
C LEU A 120 3.99 12.81 21.16
N ILE A 121 3.09 13.66 20.69
CA ILE A 121 2.05 13.26 19.73
C ILE A 121 2.67 12.84 18.39
N LYS A 122 3.68 13.58 17.89
CA LYS A 122 4.40 13.23 16.66
C LYS A 122 5.20 11.93 16.84
N ILE A 123 5.89 11.78 17.96
CA ILE A 123 6.65 10.59 18.33
C ILE A 123 5.72 9.38 18.40
N LYS A 124 4.60 9.49 19.11
CA LYS A 124 3.58 8.43 19.20
C LYS A 124 3.10 7.98 17.83
N SER A 125 2.78 8.92 16.94
CA SER A 125 2.36 8.60 15.57
C SER A 125 3.44 7.84 14.78
N LYS A 126 4.71 8.17 14.99
CA LYS A 126 5.84 7.46 14.37
C LYS A 126 6.06 6.07 14.95
N ILE A 127 5.93 5.91 16.24
CA ILE A 127 5.99 4.60 16.91
C ILE A 127 4.87 3.69 16.42
N GLU A 128 3.64 4.21 16.31
CA GLU A 128 2.50 3.47 15.74
C GLU A 128 2.76 3.06 14.29
N GLU A 129 3.43 3.88 13.49
CA GLU A 129 3.86 3.54 12.13
C GLU A 129 4.89 2.39 12.12
N PHE A 130 5.87 2.38 13.04
CA PHE A 130 6.82 1.29 13.16
C PHE A 130 6.18 -0.01 13.65
N GLU A 131 5.29 0.05 14.63
CA GLU A 131 4.54 -1.12 15.11
C GLU A 131 3.66 -1.71 14.01
N PHE A 132 3.06 -0.84 13.23
CA PHE A 132 2.24 -1.25 12.09
C PHE A 132 3.09 -1.98 11.03
N ASN A 133 4.31 -1.51 10.78
CA ASN A 133 5.22 -2.17 9.83
C ASN A 133 5.61 -3.60 10.27
N LYS A 134 5.48 -3.94 11.58
CA LYS A 134 5.63 -5.32 12.07
C LYS A 134 4.57 -6.28 11.48
N MET A 135 3.39 -5.78 11.16
CA MET A 135 2.32 -6.59 10.56
C MET A 135 2.63 -7.00 9.12
N PHE A 136 3.61 -6.33 8.49
CA PHE A 136 4.08 -6.65 7.14
C PHE A 136 5.24 -7.66 7.19
N SER A 137 4.88 -8.91 7.47
CA SER A 137 5.86 -10.02 7.58
C SER A 137 6.01 -10.80 6.28
N ASN A 138 5.15 -10.56 5.28
CA ASN A 138 5.22 -11.24 3.99
C ASN A 138 6.33 -10.62 3.12
N LYS A 139 7.08 -11.46 2.42
CA LYS A 139 8.17 -11.06 1.51
C LYS A 139 7.73 -10.04 0.46
N MET A 140 6.46 -10.10 0.05
CA MET A 140 5.89 -9.20 -0.97
C MET A 140 5.23 -7.95 -0.40
N ASP A 141 5.06 -7.83 0.92
CA ASP A 141 4.42 -6.68 1.54
C ASP A 141 5.01 -5.32 1.14
N PRO A 142 6.35 -5.17 0.94
CA PRO A 142 6.94 -3.90 0.48
C PRO A 142 6.58 -3.50 -0.96
N ALA A 143 6.03 -4.42 -1.76
CA ALA A 143 5.74 -4.17 -3.17
C ALA A 143 4.58 -3.19 -3.39
N SER A 144 4.56 -2.57 -4.58
CA SER A 144 3.39 -1.92 -5.14
C SER A 144 2.27 -2.93 -5.40
N ALA A 145 1.03 -2.49 -5.58
CA ALA A 145 -0.13 -3.37 -5.71
C ALA A 145 -0.94 -3.12 -6.97
N TYR A 146 -1.49 -4.19 -7.52
CA TYR A 146 -2.62 -4.12 -8.45
C TYR A 146 -3.91 -4.43 -7.71
N ILE A 147 -4.94 -3.61 -7.92
CA ILE A 147 -6.30 -3.83 -7.45
C ILE A 147 -7.20 -4.09 -8.63
N GLU A 148 -7.93 -5.18 -8.59
CA GLU A 148 -9.00 -5.47 -9.53
C GLU A 148 -10.33 -5.49 -8.80
N ILE A 149 -11.26 -4.70 -9.31
CA ILE A 149 -12.62 -4.57 -8.78
C ILE A 149 -13.56 -5.07 -9.87
N GLN A 150 -14.44 -5.98 -9.51
CA GLN A 150 -15.45 -6.49 -10.42
C GLN A 150 -16.82 -6.44 -9.77
N SER A 151 -17.80 -5.88 -10.47
CA SER A 151 -19.19 -5.86 -10.00
C SER A 151 -19.78 -7.27 -9.96
N GLY A 152 -20.56 -7.56 -8.92
CA GLY A 152 -21.34 -8.79 -8.84
C GLY A 152 -22.54 -8.80 -9.79
N SER A 153 -23.34 -9.86 -9.72
CA SER A 153 -24.49 -10.09 -10.60
C SER A 153 -25.71 -9.17 -10.36
N GLY A 154 -25.60 -8.16 -9.50
CA GLY A 154 -26.71 -7.28 -9.08
C GLY A 154 -27.06 -6.13 -10.05
N GLY A 155 -26.64 -6.17 -11.31
CA GLY A 155 -26.94 -5.12 -12.31
C GLY A 155 -26.40 -3.75 -11.93
N THR A 156 -27.17 -2.66 -12.19
CA THR A 156 -26.77 -1.27 -11.99
C THR A 156 -26.32 -0.97 -10.55
N GLU A 157 -27.00 -1.53 -9.56
CA GLU A 157 -26.65 -1.32 -8.14
C GLU A 157 -25.27 -1.91 -7.77
N ALA A 158 -24.92 -3.09 -8.31
CA ALA A 158 -23.62 -3.70 -8.10
C ALA A 158 -22.53 -2.95 -8.85
N GLN A 159 -22.84 -2.39 -10.03
CA GLN A 159 -21.92 -1.58 -10.81
C GLN A 159 -21.63 -0.24 -10.11
N ASP A 160 -22.63 0.39 -9.51
CA ASP A 160 -22.45 1.60 -8.70
C ASP A 160 -21.62 1.30 -7.44
N TRP A 161 -21.85 0.15 -6.80
CA TRP A 161 -21.03 -0.28 -5.65
C TRP A 161 -19.55 -0.47 -6.04
N ALA A 162 -19.29 -1.09 -7.17
CA ALA A 162 -17.92 -1.24 -7.69
C ALA A 162 -17.25 0.11 -7.96
N GLU A 163 -17.98 1.10 -8.48
CA GLU A 163 -17.48 2.48 -8.66
C GLU A 163 -17.19 3.16 -7.31
N MET A 164 -18.04 2.97 -6.31
CA MET A 164 -17.79 3.48 -4.96
C MET A 164 -16.52 2.89 -4.36
N LEU A 165 -16.26 1.59 -4.51
CA LEU A 165 -15.02 0.93 -4.08
C LEU A 165 -13.81 1.49 -4.82
N TYR A 166 -13.87 1.62 -6.14
CA TYR A 166 -12.84 2.23 -6.95
C TYR A 166 -12.46 3.64 -6.43
N ARG A 167 -13.48 4.47 -6.19
CA ARG A 167 -13.28 5.81 -5.65
C ARG A 167 -12.71 5.81 -4.23
N MET A 168 -13.14 4.86 -3.40
CA MET A 168 -12.64 4.70 -2.03
C MET A 168 -11.15 4.36 -2.01
N TYR A 169 -10.73 3.35 -2.76
CA TYR A 169 -9.32 2.97 -2.84
C TYR A 169 -8.45 4.05 -3.47
N SER A 170 -8.92 4.70 -4.52
CA SER A 170 -8.19 5.82 -5.14
C SER A 170 -7.95 6.96 -4.15
N LYS A 171 -8.98 7.38 -3.40
CA LYS A 171 -8.85 8.43 -2.38
C LYS A 171 -8.00 8.02 -1.19
N TRP A 172 -8.08 6.76 -0.79
CA TRP A 172 -7.22 6.24 0.25
C TRP A 172 -5.75 6.27 -0.19
N SER A 173 -5.45 5.84 -1.40
CA SER A 173 -4.10 5.88 -1.98
C SER A 173 -3.54 7.32 -2.02
N GLU A 174 -4.33 8.28 -2.50
CA GLU A 174 -3.96 9.71 -2.48
C GLU A 174 -3.66 10.20 -1.06
N SER A 175 -4.47 9.80 -0.07
CA SER A 175 -4.28 10.21 1.33
C SER A 175 -3.00 9.65 1.96
N ARG A 176 -2.52 8.51 1.46
CA ARG A 176 -1.25 7.87 1.85
C ARG A 176 -0.06 8.38 1.04
N GLY A 177 -0.27 9.20 0.02
CA GLY A 177 0.78 9.69 -0.87
C GLY A 177 1.24 8.68 -1.92
N PHE A 178 0.43 7.63 -2.18
CA PHE A 178 0.69 6.67 -3.24
C PHE A 178 0.28 7.23 -4.60
N GLU A 179 1.04 6.88 -5.63
CA GLU A 179 0.65 7.18 -7.02
C GLU A 179 -0.35 6.12 -7.51
N THR A 180 -1.44 6.57 -8.13
CA THR A 180 -2.49 5.68 -8.65
C THR A 180 -2.57 5.79 -10.17
N LYS A 181 -2.42 4.66 -10.87
CA LYS A 181 -2.55 4.57 -12.33
C LYS A 181 -3.70 3.64 -12.70
N VAL A 182 -4.61 4.13 -13.51
CA VAL A 182 -5.68 3.29 -14.08
C VAL A 182 -5.09 2.44 -15.20
N VAL A 183 -5.17 1.12 -15.08
CA VAL A 183 -4.72 0.16 -16.09
C VAL A 183 -5.84 -0.16 -17.06
N ASP A 184 -7.04 -0.41 -16.52
CA ASP A 184 -8.24 -0.69 -17.29
C ASP A 184 -9.49 -0.27 -16.53
N ILE A 185 -10.51 0.18 -17.26
CA ILE A 185 -11.82 0.49 -16.69
C ILE A 185 -12.93 0.15 -17.69
N SER A 186 -13.92 -0.60 -17.25
CA SER A 186 -15.11 -0.92 -18.03
C SER A 186 -16.34 -0.32 -17.35
N TYR A 187 -16.98 0.62 -18.03
CA TYR A 187 -18.16 1.31 -17.49
C TYR A 187 -19.43 0.49 -17.64
N GLY A 188 -20.36 0.72 -16.69
CA GLY A 188 -21.73 0.24 -16.80
C GLY A 188 -22.50 0.98 -17.91
N GLU A 189 -23.59 0.38 -18.37
CA GLU A 189 -24.43 1.00 -19.43
C GLU A 189 -25.28 2.16 -18.90
N VAL A 190 -25.71 2.08 -17.65
CA VAL A 190 -26.59 3.07 -17.01
C VAL A 190 -25.84 3.88 -15.95
N ALA A 191 -25.10 3.20 -15.08
CA ALA A 191 -24.29 3.83 -14.03
C ALA A 191 -23.22 2.86 -13.54
N GLY A 192 -22.20 3.40 -12.88
CA GLY A 192 -21.15 2.63 -12.24
C GLY A 192 -20.16 1.99 -13.23
N ILE A 193 -19.39 1.03 -12.73
CA ILE A 193 -18.38 0.27 -13.48
C ILE A 193 -18.66 -1.22 -13.42
N LYS A 194 -18.41 -1.91 -14.54
CA LYS A 194 -18.44 -3.39 -14.60
C LYS A 194 -17.17 -3.97 -13.98
N SER A 195 -16.02 -3.38 -14.30
CA SER A 195 -14.73 -3.73 -13.75
C SER A 195 -13.77 -2.54 -13.77
N ALA A 196 -12.79 -2.54 -12.88
CA ALA A 196 -11.66 -1.63 -12.89
C ALA A 196 -10.39 -2.36 -12.45
N SER A 197 -9.28 -2.05 -13.12
CA SER A 197 -7.93 -2.45 -12.73
C SER A 197 -7.11 -1.19 -12.48
N ILE A 198 -6.55 -1.05 -11.29
CA ILE A 198 -5.70 0.06 -10.88
C ILE A 198 -4.36 -0.44 -10.37
N HIS A 199 -3.30 0.28 -10.71
CA HIS A 199 -1.97 0.07 -10.18
C HIS A 199 -1.69 1.15 -9.15
N ILE A 200 -1.42 0.74 -7.91
CA ILE A 200 -1.07 1.60 -6.78
C ILE A 200 0.41 1.45 -6.51
N ILE A 201 1.16 2.52 -6.75
CA ILE A 201 2.60 2.55 -6.68
C ILE A 201 3.02 3.24 -5.39
N GLY A 202 3.73 2.53 -4.54
CA GLY A 202 4.26 3.03 -3.29
C GLY A 202 4.77 1.94 -2.39
N ASP A 203 5.63 2.32 -1.43
CA ASP A 203 6.22 1.39 -0.47
C ASP A 203 5.12 0.79 0.42
N TYR A 204 5.10 -0.55 0.51
CA TYR A 204 4.11 -1.31 1.28
C TYR A 204 2.66 -1.20 0.80
N ALA A 205 2.41 -0.76 -0.43
CA ALA A 205 1.06 -0.66 -0.96
C ALA A 205 0.34 -2.02 -0.97
N TYR A 206 1.04 -3.10 -1.36
CA TYR A 206 0.50 -4.45 -1.31
C TYR A 206 0.24 -4.91 0.13
N GLY A 207 1.18 -4.70 1.04
CA GLY A 207 1.03 -5.08 2.45
C GLY A 207 -0.24 -4.48 3.09
N TRP A 208 -0.54 -3.21 2.80
CA TRP A 208 -1.75 -2.54 3.26
C TRP A 208 -3.04 -3.11 2.67
N LEU A 209 -3.00 -3.53 1.43
CA LEU A 209 -4.19 -3.85 0.65
C LEU A 209 -4.49 -5.36 0.58
N ARG A 210 -3.52 -6.25 0.78
CA ARG A 210 -3.66 -7.70 0.58
C ARG A 210 -4.84 -8.32 1.34
N THR A 211 -5.17 -7.78 2.51
CA THR A 211 -6.30 -8.27 3.33
C THR A 211 -7.67 -7.82 2.82
N GLU A 212 -7.71 -6.91 1.85
CA GLU A 212 -8.94 -6.45 1.20
C GLU A 212 -9.44 -7.41 0.11
N THR A 213 -8.64 -8.42 -0.25
CA THR A 213 -9.07 -9.44 -1.23
C THR A 213 -10.30 -10.19 -0.73
N GLY A 214 -11.38 -10.16 -1.53
CA GLY A 214 -12.61 -10.85 -1.17
C GLY A 214 -13.87 -10.22 -1.75
N ILE A 215 -15.02 -10.61 -1.19
CA ILE A 215 -16.33 -10.11 -1.60
C ILE A 215 -16.81 -9.02 -0.65
N HIS A 216 -16.97 -7.83 -1.19
CA HIS A 216 -17.44 -6.65 -0.48
C HIS A 216 -18.95 -6.49 -0.61
N ARG A 217 -19.64 -6.36 0.52
CA ARG A 217 -21.10 -6.25 0.57
C ARG A 217 -21.52 -4.83 0.94
N LEU A 218 -22.44 -4.26 0.14
CA LEU A 218 -23.13 -3.02 0.45
C LEU A 218 -24.59 -3.28 0.77
N VAL A 219 -25.09 -2.72 1.85
CA VAL A 219 -26.52 -2.74 2.21
C VAL A 219 -26.98 -1.30 2.38
N ARG A 220 -27.79 -0.80 1.43
CA ARG A 220 -28.33 0.56 1.47
C ARG A 220 -29.73 0.64 0.87
N LYS A 221 -30.39 1.78 1.03
CA LYS A 221 -31.54 2.12 0.18
C LYS A 221 -31.03 2.44 -1.23
N SER A 222 -31.57 1.75 -2.24
CA SER A 222 -31.14 1.93 -3.61
C SER A 222 -31.56 3.29 -4.17
N PRO A 223 -30.65 4.08 -4.77
CA PRO A 223 -31.02 5.28 -5.50
C PRO A 223 -31.67 4.99 -6.86
N PHE A 224 -31.58 3.73 -7.33
CA PHE A 224 -32.12 3.28 -8.61
C PHE A 224 -33.50 2.61 -8.48
N ASP A 225 -33.98 2.37 -7.26
CA ASP A 225 -35.28 1.78 -6.98
C ASP A 225 -36.28 2.86 -6.57
N SER A 226 -37.32 3.04 -7.37
CA SER A 226 -38.43 3.96 -7.09
C SER A 226 -39.19 3.63 -5.79
N GLY A 227 -39.15 2.37 -5.35
CA GLY A 227 -39.76 1.90 -4.12
C GLY A 227 -38.97 2.17 -2.84
N ASN A 228 -37.78 2.78 -2.94
CA ASN A 228 -36.91 3.12 -1.80
C ASN A 228 -36.59 1.93 -0.89
N LYS A 229 -36.59 0.71 -1.44
CA LYS A 229 -36.33 -0.53 -0.72
C LYS A 229 -34.83 -0.67 -0.42
N ARG A 230 -34.53 -1.43 0.64
CA ARG A 230 -33.18 -1.79 1.00
C ARG A 230 -32.68 -2.90 0.06
N HIS A 231 -31.57 -2.68 -0.62
CA HIS A 231 -30.92 -3.62 -1.49
C HIS A 231 -29.56 -4.06 -0.92
N THR A 232 -29.17 -5.28 -1.27
CA THR A 232 -27.82 -5.82 -0.96
C THR A 232 -27.10 -6.04 -2.28
N SER A 233 -25.92 -5.45 -2.40
CA SER A 233 -25.06 -5.55 -3.59
C SER A 233 -23.71 -6.10 -3.21
N PHE A 234 -23.09 -6.81 -4.14
CA PHE A 234 -21.78 -7.42 -3.96
C PHE A 234 -20.84 -6.94 -5.07
N ALA A 235 -19.57 -6.78 -4.72
CA ALA A 235 -18.48 -6.61 -5.66
C ALA A 235 -17.28 -7.40 -5.16
N SER A 236 -16.50 -8.00 -6.06
CA SER A 236 -15.27 -8.68 -5.73
C SER A 236 -14.10 -7.73 -5.88
N VAL A 237 -13.16 -7.79 -4.94
CA VAL A 237 -11.88 -7.10 -4.97
C VAL A 237 -10.79 -8.17 -4.94
N PHE A 238 -9.84 -8.06 -5.83
CA PHE A 238 -8.67 -8.91 -5.88
C PHE A 238 -7.41 -8.05 -5.87
N ILE A 239 -6.47 -8.38 -4.99
CA ILE A 239 -5.21 -7.64 -4.80
C ILE A 239 -4.06 -8.55 -5.16
N SER A 240 -3.14 -8.07 -6.00
CA SER A 240 -1.90 -8.77 -6.34
C SER A 240 -0.69 -7.84 -6.22
N PRO A 241 0.48 -8.35 -5.78
CA PRO A 241 1.69 -7.54 -5.67
C PRO A 241 2.26 -7.22 -7.06
N GLU A 242 2.91 -6.08 -7.20
CA GLU A 242 3.78 -5.84 -8.35
C GLU A 242 5.04 -6.70 -8.21
N ILE A 243 5.30 -7.56 -9.20
CA ILE A 243 6.46 -8.45 -9.20
C ILE A 243 7.56 -7.81 -10.02
N ASP A 244 8.74 -7.66 -9.41
CA ASP A 244 9.96 -7.30 -10.12
C ASP A 244 10.37 -8.42 -11.08
N GLU A 245 11.05 -8.08 -12.18
CA GLU A 245 11.53 -9.02 -13.20
C GLU A 245 12.49 -10.10 -12.65
N SER A 246 12.95 -9.95 -11.39
CA SER A 246 13.84 -10.88 -10.71
C SER A 246 13.16 -12.17 -10.21
N ILE A 247 11.83 -12.22 -10.18
CA ILE A 247 11.09 -13.45 -9.86
C ILE A 247 10.77 -14.12 -11.19
N GLU A 248 11.58 -15.14 -11.55
CA GLU A 248 11.36 -15.98 -12.73
C GLU A 248 10.09 -16.83 -12.55
N ILE A 249 8.94 -16.26 -12.89
CA ILE A 249 7.81 -17.07 -13.28
C ILE A 249 8.11 -17.50 -14.72
N SER A 250 8.47 -18.76 -14.91
CA SER A 250 8.67 -19.31 -16.25
C SER A 250 7.33 -19.35 -16.97
N LEU A 251 6.99 -18.26 -17.67
CA LEU A 251 5.83 -18.21 -18.55
C LEU A 251 6.24 -18.71 -19.92
N ASP A 252 5.74 -19.87 -20.30
CA ASP A 252 5.88 -20.32 -21.67
C ASP A 252 4.97 -19.47 -22.56
N LYS A 253 5.55 -18.90 -23.62
CA LYS A 253 4.80 -18.06 -24.57
C LYS A 253 3.68 -18.83 -25.28
N SER A 254 3.79 -20.16 -25.38
CA SER A 254 2.77 -21.04 -25.92
C SER A 254 1.49 -21.11 -25.07
N ASP A 255 1.60 -20.86 -23.78
CA ASP A 255 0.51 -20.93 -22.82
C ASP A 255 -0.27 -19.61 -22.70
N ILE A 256 0.17 -18.57 -23.42
CA ILE A 256 -0.45 -17.26 -23.40
C ILE A 256 -1.21 -17.01 -24.69
N ARG A 257 -2.53 -16.97 -24.63
CA ARG A 257 -3.36 -16.48 -25.74
C ARG A 257 -3.43 -14.95 -25.67
N THR A 258 -3.12 -14.32 -26.80
CA THR A 258 -3.17 -12.85 -26.95
C THR A 258 -4.34 -12.47 -27.84
N ASP A 259 -5.30 -11.73 -27.30
CA ASP A 259 -6.43 -11.18 -28.05
C ASP A 259 -6.31 -9.64 -28.06
N THR A 260 -6.50 -9.04 -29.24
CA THR A 260 -6.52 -7.59 -29.39
C THR A 260 -7.94 -7.14 -29.70
N TYR A 261 -8.36 -6.02 -29.13
CA TYR A 261 -9.69 -5.47 -29.31
C TYR A 261 -9.68 -3.94 -29.27
N ARG A 262 -10.78 -3.34 -29.66
CA ARG A 262 -10.95 -1.89 -29.62
C ARG A 262 -11.25 -1.44 -28.21
N ALA A 263 -10.48 -0.46 -27.74
CA ALA A 263 -10.75 0.13 -26.44
C ALA A 263 -12.15 0.76 -26.42
N SER A 264 -12.91 0.48 -25.37
CA SER A 264 -14.21 1.09 -25.12
C SER A 264 -14.08 2.11 -23.98
N GLY A 265 -14.20 3.42 -24.27
CA GLY A 265 -14.12 4.47 -23.26
C GLY A 265 -14.34 5.85 -23.86
N ALA A 266 -14.44 6.88 -22.98
CA ALA A 266 -14.54 8.28 -23.36
C ALA A 266 -13.19 8.80 -23.89
N GLY A 267 -12.83 8.38 -25.12
CA GLY A 267 -11.63 8.80 -25.84
C GLY A 267 -11.97 9.29 -27.24
N GLY A 268 -11.17 10.24 -27.75
CA GLY A 268 -11.37 10.83 -29.07
C GLY A 268 -11.35 9.82 -30.22
N GLN A 269 -11.66 10.29 -31.43
CA GLN A 269 -11.85 9.50 -32.67
C GLN A 269 -10.74 8.46 -32.99
N HIS A 270 -9.53 8.62 -32.42
CA HIS A 270 -8.40 7.73 -32.65
C HIS A 270 -8.47 6.45 -31.81
N VAL A 271 -9.00 6.51 -30.58
CA VAL A 271 -9.10 5.38 -29.64
C VAL A 271 -10.12 4.34 -30.15
N ASN A 272 -11.14 4.79 -30.84
CA ASN A 272 -12.22 3.95 -31.36
C ASN A 272 -11.93 3.32 -32.73
N LYS A 273 -10.79 3.64 -33.38
CA LYS A 273 -10.45 3.12 -34.74
C LYS A 273 -9.32 2.10 -34.73
N THR A 274 -8.50 2.02 -33.69
CA THR A 274 -7.34 1.12 -33.62
C THR A 274 -7.55 0.06 -32.53
N ASP A 275 -7.22 -1.19 -32.83
CA ASP A 275 -7.25 -2.31 -31.89
C ASP A 275 -6.02 -2.23 -30.97
N SER A 276 -5.97 -1.21 -30.08
CA SER A 276 -4.85 -0.96 -29.19
C SER A 276 -4.97 -1.67 -27.84
N ALA A 277 -6.17 -2.08 -27.44
CA ALA A 277 -6.39 -2.82 -26.20
C ALA A 277 -5.93 -4.27 -26.35
N VAL A 278 -5.29 -4.80 -25.31
CA VAL A 278 -4.74 -6.16 -25.29
C VAL A 278 -5.30 -6.93 -24.12
N ARG A 279 -5.73 -8.16 -24.39
CA ARG A 279 -6.12 -9.16 -23.37
C ARG A 279 -5.18 -10.35 -23.50
N LEU A 280 -4.57 -10.75 -22.39
CA LEU A 280 -3.76 -11.94 -22.28
C LEU A 280 -4.51 -12.96 -21.42
N THR A 281 -4.61 -14.19 -21.90
CA THR A 281 -5.22 -15.29 -21.17
C THR A 281 -4.19 -16.39 -21.00
N HIS A 282 -3.90 -16.77 -19.76
CA HIS A 282 -3.06 -17.95 -19.46
C HIS A 282 -3.93 -19.20 -19.56
N ILE A 283 -3.69 -20.02 -20.58
CA ILE A 283 -4.53 -21.16 -20.95
C ILE A 283 -4.66 -22.19 -19.80
N PRO A 284 -3.56 -22.60 -19.11
CA PRO A 284 -3.64 -23.63 -18.08
C PRO A 284 -4.43 -23.21 -16.83
N THR A 285 -4.38 -21.93 -16.43
CA THR A 285 -5.05 -21.44 -15.21
C THR A 285 -6.35 -20.68 -15.50
N GLY A 286 -6.58 -20.29 -16.77
CA GLY A 286 -7.72 -19.46 -17.13
C GLY A 286 -7.62 -18.01 -16.69
N ILE A 287 -6.51 -17.59 -16.08
CA ILE A 287 -6.31 -16.21 -15.59
C ILE A 287 -6.21 -15.25 -16.78
N VAL A 288 -6.90 -14.13 -16.66
CA VAL A 288 -6.95 -13.08 -17.68
C VAL A 288 -6.38 -11.77 -17.14
N ALA A 289 -5.57 -11.12 -17.95
CA ALA A 289 -5.11 -9.75 -17.72
C ALA A 289 -5.38 -8.91 -18.96
N GLN A 290 -5.81 -7.66 -18.78
CA GLN A 290 -6.09 -6.76 -19.90
C GLN A 290 -5.60 -5.35 -19.62
N SER A 291 -5.19 -4.65 -20.69
CA SER A 291 -4.74 -3.26 -20.60
C SER A 291 -5.17 -2.49 -21.85
N GLN A 292 -5.68 -1.28 -21.62
CA GLN A 292 -6.08 -0.33 -22.67
C GLN A 292 -5.65 1.12 -22.37
N SER A 293 -4.73 1.30 -21.43
CA SER A 293 -4.33 2.62 -20.91
C SER A 293 -3.49 3.45 -21.88
N ASP A 294 -2.75 2.82 -22.80
CA ASP A 294 -1.88 3.49 -23.76
C ASP A 294 -2.42 3.37 -25.21
N ARG A 295 -2.03 4.30 -26.06
CA ARG A 295 -2.30 4.23 -27.53
C ARG A 295 -1.47 3.17 -28.24
N SER A 296 -0.37 2.75 -27.64
CA SER A 296 0.53 1.73 -28.16
C SER A 296 0.11 0.34 -27.71
N GLN A 297 -0.25 -0.51 -28.68
CA GLN A 297 -0.55 -1.92 -28.46
C GLN A 297 0.60 -2.65 -27.75
N HIS A 298 1.85 -2.30 -28.08
CA HIS A 298 3.04 -2.91 -27.48
C HIS A 298 3.14 -2.61 -26.00
N LYS A 299 2.93 -1.34 -25.60
CA LYS A 299 2.92 -0.94 -24.19
C LYS A 299 1.78 -1.57 -23.40
N ASN A 300 0.58 -1.65 -24.01
CA ASN A 300 -0.55 -2.33 -23.39
C ASN A 300 -0.28 -3.84 -23.23
N LYS A 301 0.41 -4.48 -24.20
CA LYS A 301 0.81 -5.89 -24.07
C LYS A 301 1.80 -6.08 -22.93
N GLU A 302 2.79 -5.20 -22.79
CA GLU A 302 3.77 -5.25 -21.70
C GLU A 302 3.11 -5.04 -20.34
N SER A 303 2.22 -4.06 -20.21
CA SER A 303 1.45 -3.81 -19.00
C SER A 303 0.56 -5.00 -18.65
N ALA A 304 -0.15 -5.57 -19.61
CA ALA A 304 -0.97 -6.76 -19.41
C ALA A 304 -0.12 -7.99 -19.01
N LEU A 305 1.10 -8.12 -19.54
CA LEU A 305 2.01 -9.21 -19.19
C LEU A 305 2.50 -9.09 -17.73
N LYS A 306 2.86 -7.88 -17.29
CA LYS A 306 3.22 -7.62 -15.89
C LYS A 306 2.08 -7.97 -14.95
N GLN A 307 0.88 -7.56 -15.28
CA GLN A 307 -0.33 -7.86 -14.51
C GLN A 307 -0.63 -9.37 -14.47
N LEU A 308 -0.46 -10.08 -15.60
CA LEU A 308 -0.66 -11.54 -15.67
C LEU A 308 0.34 -12.28 -14.78
N LYS A 309 1.62 -11.88 -14.79
CA LYS A 309 2.65 -12.43 -13.91
C LYS A 309 2.28 -12.23 -12.44
N SER A 310 1.83 -11.04 -12.06
CA SER A 310 1.42 -10.74 -10.69
C SER A 310 0.28 -11.65 -10.19
N LYS A 311 -0.72 -11.87 -11.03
CA LYS A 311 -1.85 -12.76 -10.71
C LYS A 311 -1.43 -14.23 -10.57
N LEU A 312 -0.57 -14.69 -11.46
CA LEU A 312 -0.06 -16.07 -11.40
C LEU A 312 0.78 -16.31 -10.16
N TYR A 313 1.59 -15.34 -9.76
CA TYR A 313 2.37 -15.41 -8.53
C TYR A 313 1.46 -15.52 -7.29
N GLU A 314 0.44 -14.69 -7.20
CA GLU A 314 -0.51 -14.74 -6.09
C GLU A 314 -1.24 -16.08 -6.00
N LEU A 315 -1.64 -16.64 -7.15
CA LEU A 315 -2.26 -17.96 -7.20
C LEU A 315 -1.30 -19.06 -6.74
N GLU A 316 -0.03 -18.99 -7.13
CA GLU A 316 0.99 -19.94 -6.70
C GLU A 316 1.27 -19.85 -5.20
N LEU A 317 1.33 -18.63 -4.66
CA LEU A 317 1.48 -18.37 -3.23
C LEU A 317 0.29 -18.92 -2.43
N GLN A 318 -0.94 -18.74 -2.94
CA GLN A 318 -2.13 -19.30 -2.31
C GLN A 318 -2.10 -20.82 -2.27
N LYS A 319 -1.70 -21.47 -3.36
CA LYS A 319 -1.54 -22.94 -3.38
C LYS A 319 -0.50 -23.43 -2.38
N GLN A 320 0.66 -22.77 -2.30
CA GLN A 320 1.70 -23.13 -1.34
C GLN A 320 1.22 -22.97 0.12
N ASN A 321 0.46 -21.90 0.41
CA ASN A 321 -0.12 -21.69 1.74
C ASN A 321 -1.19 -22.73 2.08
N GLU A 322 -2.05 -23.12 1.12
CA GLU A 322 -3.04 -24.17 1.31
C GLU A 322 -2.38 -25.54 1.53
N GLU A 323 -1.33 -25.85 0.79
CA GLU A 323 -0.55 -27.09 0.99
C GLU A 323 0.14 -27.12 2.36
N GLN A 324 0.69 -26.00 2.84
CA GLN A 324 1.26 -25.92 4.19
C GLN A 324 0.18 -26.10 5.28
N GLN A 325 -0.99 -25.48 5.14
CA GLN A 325 -2.10 -25.66 6.10
C GLN A 325 -2.66 -27.09 6.12
N LEU A 326 -2.54 -27.84 5.04
CA LEU A 326 -2.94 -29.26 4.99
C LEU A 326 -1.90 -30.20 5.63
N LEU A 327 -0.68 -29.73 5.81
CA LEU A 327 0.42 -30.49 6.42
C LEU A 327 0.55 -30.25 7.94
N GLU A 328 -0.06 -29.19 8.46
CA GLU A 328 -0.23 -28.89 9.89
C GLU A 328 -1.51 -29.53 10.46
#